data_a8a476bbe3379e7552efd0d6856a02db
#
_entry.id   a8a476bbe3379e7552efd0d6856a02db
#
_cell.length_a   1.000
_cell.length_b   1.000
_cell.length_c   1.000
_cell.angle_alpha   90.00
_cell.angle_beta   90.00
_cell.angle_gamma   90.00
#
_symmetry.space_group_name_H-M   'P 1'
#
loop_
_entity.id
_entity.type
_entity.pdbx_description
1 polymer ?
#
loop_
_entity_poly.entity_id
_entity_poly.type
_entity_poly.pdbx_seq_one_letter_code
_entity_poly.pdbx_strand_id
1 'polypeptide(L)'
;MISIADGSVDIQTTSESNLSTPCWLGEVVLITAHLRKHGVLTQISERVRFTRRRFGRYDVIDFLAVLFGYAISGERTLEAFYERLQPFAVPFMALFEREQLPARSTLSRFLAALTEAPVEALRTLFLDDLLSRPLSLNSNENQTGSLADRAGNTWVVFDLDGTREAARQRALPQSEELPPAFRRLDEVCAPGYKGRKRGQVVRTRTVISQAHSFQWLGSFGNKGNGRYREELRQGLSAITRYLTAHQLPQGRALLRLDGQYGTGAVLADLAGFAFVTRGKEYTALDHPLVQARLHLPPDQFQQRTAKPDRP
;
A
#
# COMPACT_ATOMS: atom_id res chain seq x y z
N MET A 1 17.23 16.24 24.90
CA MET A 1 18.46 15.77 24.18
C MET A 1 18.24 14.30 23.88
N ILE A 2 18.39 13.88 22.63
CA ILE A 2 18.28 12.47 22.25
C ILE A 2 19.70 11.98 22.06
N SER A 3 20.15 11.03 22.87
CA SER A 3 21.45 10.38 22.73
C SER A 3 21.25 8.97 22.24
N ILE A 4 21.98 8.56 21.21
CA ILE A 4 21.99 7.19 20.69
C ILE A 4 23.39 6.65 20.98
N ALA A 5 23.49 5.84 22.03
CA ALA A 5 24.66 5.03 22.30
C ALA A 5 24.22 3.56 22.34
N ASP A 6 24.98 2.69 21.68
CA ASP A 6 24.82 1.22 21.68
C ASP A 6 23.43 0.69 21.36
N GLY A 7 22.70 1.35 20.47
CA GLY A 7 21.37 0.92 20.05
C GLY A 7 20.24 1.19 21.04
N SER A 8 20.52 1.85 22.16
CA SER A 8 19.52 2.38 23.09
C SER A 8 19.22 3.84 22.77
N VAL A 9 17.95 4.24 22.95
CA VAL A 9 17.49 5.63 22.80
C VAL A 9 17.08 6.14 24.16
N ASP A 10 17.85 7.07 24.73
CA ASP A 10 17.46 7.79 25.94
C ASP A 10 16.69 9.05 25.60
N ILE A 11 15.42 9.12 26.00
CA ILE A 11 14.59 10.31 25.85
C ILE A 11 14.59 11.05 27.19
N GLN A 12 15.33 12.15 27.26
CA GLN A 12 15.27 13.06 28.40
C GLN A 12 14.22 14.14 28.15
N THR A 13 13.20 14.19 28.97
CA THR A 13 12.24 15.29 28.98
C THR A 13 12.71 16.36 30.00
N THR A 14 12.96 17.56 29.49
CA THR A 14 13.24 18.72 30.36
C THR A 14 11.97 19.54 30.52
N SER A 15 11.80 20.12 31.73
CA SER A 15 10.62 20.91 32.11
C SER A 15 10.60 22.34 31.56
N GLU A 16 11.54 22.72 30.72
CA GLU A 16 11.57 24.04 30.11
C GLU A 16 10.67 24.10 28.89
N SER A 17 9.94 25.18 28.75
CA SER A 17 8.89 25.51 27.78
C SER A 17 9.34 25.62 26.32
N ASN A 18 10.31 24.86 25.91
CA ASN A 18 10.78 24.76 24.54
C ASN A 18 9.90 23.77 23.77
N LEU A 19 9.68 24.05 22.51
CA LEU A 19 8.92 23.29 21.52
C LEU A 19 8.77 21.82 21.91
N SER A 20 7.58 21.43 22.34
CA SER A 20 7.32 20.05 22.75
C SER A 20 7.63 19.10 21.60
N THR A 21 8.42 18.08 21.89
CA THR A 21 8.74 17.04 20.91
C THR A 21 7.44 16.45 20.35
N PRO A 22 7.25 16.43 19.04
CA PRO A 22 6.04 15.84 18.46
C PRO A 22 5.88 14.38 18.88
N CYS A 23 4.68 13.98 19.31
CA CYS A 23 4.42 12.61 19.77
C CYS A 23 4.80 11.53 18.74
N TRP A 24 4.59 11.82 17.47
CA TRP A 24 4.96 10.90 16.38
C TRP A 24 6.47 10.62 16.27
N LEU A 25 7.33 11.46 16.84
CA LEU A 25 8.78 11.22 16.80
C LEU A 25 9.15 9.96 17.58
N GLY A 26 8.47 9.68 18.70
CA GLY A 26 8.65 8.44 19.45
C GLY A 26 8.28 7.21 18.63
N GLU A 27 7.22 7.27 17.82
CA GLU A 27 6.83 6.20 16.90
C GLU A 27 7.89 5.97 15.82
N VAL A 28 8.46 7.06 15.27
CA VAL A 28 9.58 6.96 14.31
C VAL A 28 10.78 6.27 14.93
N VAL A 29 11.13 6.59 16.18
CA VAL A 29 12.23 5.93 16.93
C VAL A 29 12.01 4.42 16.99
N LEU A 30 10.81 3.99 17.43
CA LEU A 30 10.48 2.57 17.56
C LEU A 30 10.53 1.83 16.21
N ILE A 31 9.94 2.43 15.17
CA ILE A 31 9.92 1.83 13.84
C ILE A 31 11.33 1.77 13.27
N THR A 32 12.14 2.83 13.42
CA THR A 32 13.52 2.84 12.91
C THR A 32 14.38 1.80 13.63
N ALA A 33 14.24 1.69 14.96
CA ALA A 33 14.93 0.65 15.73
C ALA A 33 14.56 -0.76 15.25
N HIS A 34 13.28 -0.99 14.96
CA HIS A 34 12.81 -2.25 14.39
C HIS A 34 13.42 -2.52 13.00
N LEU A 35 13.39 -1.55 12.09
CA LEU A 35 13.95 -1.69 10.74
C LEU A 35 15.47 -1.95 10.77
N ARG A 36 16.19 -1.31 11.71
CA ARG A 36 17.63 -1.55 11.91
C ARG A 36 17.91 -2.94 12.46
N LYS A 37 17.17 -3.36 13.52
CA LYS A 37 17.30 -4.69 14.11
C LYS A 37 17.14 -5.82 13.10
N HIS A 38 16.26 -5.64 12.12
CA HIS A 38 16.00 -6.61 11.05
C HIS A 38 16.85 -6.39 9.80
N GLY A 39 17.80 -5.44 9.81
CA GLY A 39 18.68 -5.15 8.68
C GLY A 39 17.97 -4.59 7.45
N VAL A 40 16.73 -4.11 7.58
CA VAL A 40 15.91 -3.64 6.45
C VAL A 40 16.53 -2.40 5.81
N LEU A 41 17.04 -1.45 6.61
CA LEU A 41 17.68 -0.24 6.07
C LEU A 41 18.95 -0.57 5.27
N THR A 42 19.75 -1.52 5.73
CA THR A 42 20.93 -2.01 5.01
C THR A 42 20.53 -2.66 3.69
N GLN A 43 19.53 -3.55 3.70
CA GLN A 43 19.01 -4.19 2.50
C GLN A 43 18.45 -3.17 1.49
N ILE A 44 17.79 -2.11 1.96
CA ILE A 44 17.33 -1.01 1.10
C ILE A 44 18.53 -0.35 0.40
N SER A 45 19.57 -0.01 1.14
CA SER A 45 20.79 0.62 0.57
C SER A 45 21.47 -0.28 -0.46
N GLU A 46 21.45 -1.59 -0.27
CA GLU A 46 22.11 -2.54 -1.16
C GLU A 46 21.26 -2.87 -2.40
N ARG A 47 19.96 -3.06 -2.23
CA ARG A 47 19.08 -3.60 -3.28
C ARG A 47 18.33 -2.55 -4.08
N VAL A 48 18.06 -1.37 -3.49
CA VAL A 48 17.29 -0.32 -4.14
C VAL A 48 18.23 0.64 -4.85
N ARG A 49 18.29 0.55 -6.17
CA ARG A 49 19.11 1.41 -7.02
C ARG A 49 18.25 2.39 -7.78
N PHE A 50 18.65 3.64 -7.81
CA PHE A 50 18.03 4.64 -8.67
C PHE A 50 19.08 5.41 -9.45
N THR A 51 18.73 5.84 -10.66
CA THR A 51 19.65 6.56 -11.53
C THR A 51 19.92 7.94 -10.97
N ARG A 52 21.14 8.16 -10.49
CA ARG A 52 21.55 9.47 -9.96
C ARG A 52 21.64 10.49 -11.09
N ARG A 53 20.64 11.36 -11.19
CA ARG A 53 20.76 12.62 -11.94
C ARG A 53 20.75 13.77 -10.93
N ARG A 54 21.91 14.24 -10.48
CA ARG A 54 22.10 15.46 -9.71
C ARG A 54 21.35 15.54 -8.36
N PHE A 55 21.29 14.46 -7.59
CA PHE A 55 20.79 14.51 -6.21
C PHE A 55 21.86 14.90 -5.18
N GLY A 56 23.04 15.31 -5.66
CA GLY A 56 24.14 15.71 -4.80
C GLY A 56 24.63 14.55 -3.92
N ARG A 57 24.74 14.84 -2.62
CA ARG A 57 25.24 13.92 -1.59
C ARG A 57 24.17 13.00 -0.97
N TYR A 58 22.89 13.19 -1.33
CA TYR A 58 21.81 12.40 -0.74
C TYR A 58 21.71 10.99 -1.32
N ASP A 59 21.37 10.04 -0.46
CA ASP A 59 21.16 8.65 -0.81
C ASP A 59 19.68 8.27 -0.68
N VAL A 60 19.30 7.04 -1.07
CA VAL A 60 17.92 6.55 -0.98
C VAL A 60 17.40 6.60 0.45
N ILE A 61 18.22 6.29 1.45
CA ILE A 61 17.82 6.31 2.86
C ILE A 61 17.45 7.72 3.32
N ASP A 62 18.12 8.78 2.86
CA ASP A 62 17.76 10.16 3.22
C ASP A 62 16.33 10.50 2.84
N PHE A 63 15.90 10.06 1.65
CA PHE A 63 14.54 10.30 1.16
C PHE A 63 13.52 9.40 1.83
N LEU A 64 13.87 8.13 2.07
CA LEU A 64 12.98 7.20 2.75
C LEU A 64 12.77 7.57 4.21
N ALA A 65 13.79 8.06 4.91
CA ALA A 65 13.64 8.59 6.26
C ALA A 65 12.55 9.66 6.33
N VAL A 66 12.60 10.63 5.41
CA VAL A 66 11.59 11.69 5.31
C VAL A 66 10.20 11.12 5.00
N LEU A 67 10.10 10.16 4.08
CA LEU A 67 8.83 9.54 3.72
C LEU A 67 8.24 8.70 4.86
N PHE A 68 9.07 7.97 5.60
CA PHE A 68 8.64 7.27 6.81
C PHE A 68 8.12 8.24 7.89
N GLY A 69 8.91 9.27 8.19
CA GLY A 69 8.48 10.29 9.14
C GLY A 69 7.17 10.96 8.72
N TYR A 70 7.03 11.30 7.44
CA TYR A 70 5.79 11.88 6.92
C TYR A 70 4.60 10.94 7.06
N ALA A 71 4.78 9.66 6.71
CA ALA A 71 3.71 8.66 6.81
C ALA A 71 3.26 8.44 8.26
N ILE A 72 4.20 8.43 9.20
CA ILE A 72 3.94 8.20 10.63
C ILE A 72 3.33 9.46 11.28
N SER A 73 3.77 10.65 10.88
CA SER A 73 3.35 11.91 11.49
C SER A 73 1.85 12.20 11.39
N GLY A 74 1.16 11.61 10.42
CA GLY A 74 -0.23 11.89 10.12
C GLY A 74 -0.48 13.29 9.56
N GLU A 75 0.57 14.04 9.22
CA GLU A 75 0.43 15.38 8.65
C GLU A 75 -0.26 15.33 7.28
N ARG A 76 -1.19 16.24 7.05
CA ARG A 76 -1.97 16.27 5.82
C ARG A 76 -1.16 16.66 4.59
N THR A 77 -0.11 17.44 4.79
CA THR A 77 0.75 17.91 3.70
C THR A 77 2.22 17.74 4.05
N LEU A 78 3.03 17.50 3.03
CA LEU A 78 4.47 17.42 3.20
C LEU A 78 5.07 18.75 3.70
N GLU A 79 4.44 19.88 3.40
CA GLU A 79 4.84 21.20 3.88
C GLU A 79 4.68 21.31 5.38
N ALA A 80 3.49 21.02 5.93
CA ALA A 80 3.24 21.01 7.36
C ALA A 80 4.16 20.05 8.10
N PHE A 81 4.45 18.87 7.51
CA PHE A 81 5.42 17.95 8.06
C PHE A 81 6.82 18.56 8.16
N TYR A 82 7.30 19.20 7.09
CA TYR A 82 8.64 19.83 7.10
C TYR A 82 8.71 20.98 8.12
N GLU A 83 7.69 21.79 8.25
CA GLU A 83 7.62 22.86 9.25
C GLU A 83 7.75 22.31 10.68
N ARG A 84 7.02 21.23 10.99
CA ARG A 84 7.11 20.57 12.29
C ARG A 84 8.41 19.82 12.53
N LEU A 85 8.98 19.24 11.47
CA LEU A 85 10.23 18.49 11.55
C LEU A 85 11.44 19.41 11.71
N GLN A 86 11.41 20.63 11.17
CA GLN A 86 12.58 21.51 11.09
C GLN A 86 13.35 21.68 12.40
N PRO A 87 12.69 21.91 13.57
CA PRO A 87 13.40 22.02 14.85
C PRO A 87 14.07 20.70 15.28
N PHE A 88 13.64 19.59 14.77
CA PHE A 88 14.09 18.24 15.11
C PHE A 88 14.83 17.55 13.98
N ALA A 89 15.21 18.29 12.92
CA ALA A 89 15.77 17.71 11.71
C ALA A 89 17.05 16.88 11.97
N VAL A 90 17.96 17.39 12.81
CA VAL A 90 19.21 16.70 13.13
C VAL A 90 18.96 15.40 13.90
N PRO A 91 18.26 15.40 15.05
CA PRO A 91 18.01 14.16 15.79
C PRO A 91 17.13 13.19 14.99
N PHE A 92 16.19 13.66 14.19
CA PHE A 92 15.40 12.80 13.29
C PHE A 92 16.26 12.09 12.27
N MET A 93 17.13 12.80 11.55
CA MET A 93 18.00 12.19 10.55
C MET A 93 19.03 11.24 11.17
N ALA A 94 19.51 11.56 12.38
CA ALA A 94 20.43 10.69 13.12
C ALA A 94 19.82 9.32 13.45
N LEU A 95 18.49 9.20 13.61
CA LEU A 95 17.83 7.90 13.78
C LEU A 95 18.10 6.95 12.61
N PHE A 96 18.29 7.49 11.42
CA PHE A 96 18.59 6.75 10.19
C PHE A 96 20.08 6.75 9.85
N GLU A 97 20.96 7.17 10.77
CA GLU A 97 22.41 7.34 10.55
C GLU A 97 22.73 8.33 9.42
N ARG A 98 21.91 9.40 9.34
CA ARG A 98 22.05 10.44 8.33
C ARG A 98 22.28 11.81 8.99
N GLU A 99 23.03 12.65 8.29
CA GLU A 99 23.41 13.96 8.85
C GLU A 99 22.46 15.08 8.46
N GLN A 100 21.81 14.96 7.31
CA GLN A 100 21.13 16.10 6.72
C GLN A 100 19.75 15.76 6.16
N LEU A 101 18.80 16.62 6.52
CA LEU A 101 17.45 16.59 5.98
C LEU A 101 17.46 17.08 4.52
N PRO A 102 17.01 16.28 3.54
CA PRO A 102 16.80 16.75 2.19
C PRO A 102 15.78 17.87 2.13
N ALA A 103 16.06 18.93 1.38
CA ALA A 103 15.08 19.99 1.16
C ALA A 103 13.84 19.42 0.44
N ARG A 104 12.64 19.97 0.75
CA ARG A 104 11.36 19.56 0.14
C ARG A 104 11.42 19.52 -1.41
N SER A 105 12.08 20.49 -2.02
CA SER A 105 12.27 20.53 -3.48
C SER A 105 13.15 19.39 -4.00
N THR A 106 14.13 18.95 -3.20
CA THR A 106 15.01 17.82 -3.54
C THR A 106 14.24 16.50 -3.42
N LEU A 107 13.46 16.31 -2.36
CA LEU A 107 12.55 15.18 -2.23
C LEU A 107 11.54 15.12 -3.39
N SER A 108 10.94 16.26 -3.75
CA SER A 108 10.00 16.33 -4.88
C SER A 108 10.66 15.91 -6.21
N ARG A 109 11.92 16.31 -6.44
CA ARG A 109 12.68 15.89 -7.62
C ARG A 109 13.03 14.40 -7.58
N PHE A 110 13.38 13.89 -6.41
CA PHE A 110 13.62 12.44 -6.21
C PHE A 110 12.36 11.65 -6.55
N LEU A 111 11.20 12.00 -5.98
CA LEU A 111 9.94 11.31 -6.28
C LEU A 111 9.56 11.39 -7.77
N ALA A 112 9.83 12.52 -8.42
CA ALA A 112 9.59 12.67 -9.85
C ALA A 112 10.54 11.85 -10.75
N ALA A 113 11.69 11.46 -10.22
CA ALA A 113 12.69 10.66 -10.92
C ALA A 113 12.58 9.14 -10.65
N LEU A 114 11.71 8.74 -9.71
CA LEU A 114 11.48 7.33 -9.44
C LEU A 114 10.83 6.66 -10.65
N THR A 115 11.46 5.59 -11.09
CA THR A 115 10.91 4.66 -12.08
C THR A 115 10.27 3.46 -11.39
N GLU A 116 9.69 2.56 -12.16
CA GLU A 116 9.07 1.35 -11.62
C GLU A 116 10.07 0.44 -10.89
N ALA A 117 11.29 0.29 -11.40
CA ALA A 117 12.26 -0.66 -10.89
C ALA A 117 12.65 -0.45 -9.40
N PRO A 118 13.01 0.77 -8.91
CA PRO A 118 13.28 0.97 -7.49
C PRO A 118 12.04 0.82 -6.61
N VAL A 119 10.85 1.15 -7.09
CA VAL A 119 9.59 0.93 -6.37
C VAL A 119 9.31 -0.55 -6.21
N GLU A 120 9.52 -1.32 -7.27
CA GLU A 120 9.36 -2.77 -7.26
C GLU A 120 10.38 -3.46 -6.35
N ALA A 121 11.63 -2.97 -6.35
CA ALA A 121 12.67 -3.47 -5.44
C ALA A 121 12.30 -3.24 -3.98
N LEU A 122 11.77 -2.06 -3.62
CA LEU A 122 11.25 -1.77 -2.27
C LEU A 122 10.08 -2.69 -1.90
N ARG A 123 9.11 -2.81 -2.79
CA ARG A 123 7.95 -3.67 -2.57
C ARG A 123 8.35 -5.12 -2.32
N THR A 124 9.26 -5.63 -3.15
CA THR A 124 9.76 -7.00 -3.02
C THR A 124 10.53 -7.19 -1.72
N LEU A 125 11.34 -6.22 -1.32
CA LEU A 125 12.10 -6.28 -0.07
C LEU A 125 11.18 -6.38 1.14
N PHE A 126 10.14 -5.56 1.21
CA PHE A 126 9.18 -5.61 2.31
C PHE A 126 8.35 -6.91 2.30
N LEU A 127 8.01 -7.43 1.14
CA LEU A 127 7.37 -8.74 1.04
C LEU A 127 8.32 -9.85 1.50
N ASP A 128 9.58 -9.84 1.11
CA ASP A 128 10.59 -10.82 1.54
C ASP A 128 10.77 -10.80 3.06
N ASP A 129 10.85 -9.59 3.67
CA ASP A 129 10.92 -9.45 5.12
C ASP A 129 9.66 -10.02 5.81
N LEU A 130 8.48 -9.74 5.26
CA LEU A 130 7.23 -10.34 5.76
C LEU A 130 7.25 -11.85 5.67
N LEU A 131 7.66 -12.42 4.54
CA LEU A 131 7.68 -13.86 4.28
C LEU A 131 8.73 -14.61 5.12
N SER A 132 9.77 -13.92 5.60
CA SER A 132 10.78 -14.49 6.48
C SER A 132 10.26 -14.77 7.90
N ARG A 133 9.10 -14.23 8.27
CA ARG A 133 8.51 -14.38 9.59
C ARG A 133 7.54 -15.52 9.60
N PRO A 134 7.57 -16.39 10.65
CA PRO A 134 6.60 -17.48 10.74
C PRO A 134 5.18 -16.93 10.84
N LEU A 135 4.26 -17.58 10.14
CA LEU A 135 2.85 -17.29 10.29
C LEU A 135 2.43 -17.73 11.70
N SER A 136 2.12 -16.79 12.56
CA SER A 136 1.56 -17.09 13.86
C SER A 136 0.08 -17.44 13.68
N LEU A 137 -0.19 -18.64 13.22
CA LEU A 137 -1.53 -19.25 13.26
C LEU A 137 -1.80 -19.77 14.68
N ASN A 138 -1.33 -19.05 15.69
CA ASN A 138 -1.49 -19.48 17.07
C ASN A 138 -2.98 -19.60 17.38
N SER A 139 -3.35 -20.83 17.60
CA SER A 139 -4.59 -21.42 18.10
C SER A 139 -5.02 -20.91 19.49
N ASN A 140 -4.60 -19.78 19.93
CA ASN A 140 -5.17 -19.14 21.11
C ASN A 140 -6.49 -18.48 20.71
N GLU A 141 -7.55 -18.97 21.28
CA GLU A 141 -8.98 -18.79 21.02
C GLU A 141 -9.49 -17.36 20.83
N ASN A 142 -8.64 -16.36 20.92
CA ASN A 142 -8.98 -14.94 20.75
C ASN A 142 -8.26 -14.21 19.59
N GLN A 143 -7.39 -14.89 18.84
CA GLN A 143 -6.81 -14.33 17.61
C GLN A 143 -7.26 -15.17 16.42
N THR A 144 -8.41 -14.84 15.88
CA THR A 144 -8.98 -15.40 14.67
C THR A 144 -8.11 -15.07 13.45
N GLY A 145 -6.98 -15.74 13.32
CA GLY A 145 -6.09 -15.63 12.15
C GLY A 145 -6.67 -16.29 10.90
N SER A 146 -7.83 -16.92 10.98
CA SER A 146 -8.46 -17.63 9.87
C SER A 146 -9.98 -17.60 9.97
N LEU A 147 -10.63 -17.67 8.83
CA LEU A 147 -12.07 -17.86 8.70
C LEU A 147 -12.33 -19.38 8.64
N ALA A 148 -13.20 -19.91 9.50
CA ALA A 148 -13.68 -21.28 9.40
C ALA A 148 -15.00 -21.32 8.65
N ASP A 149 -15.15 -22.26 7.71
CA ASP A 149 -16.43 -22.55 7.07
C ASP A 149 -17.21 -23.61 7.88
N ARG A 150 -18.43 -23.91 7.45
CA ARG A 150 -19.31 -24.88 8.12
C ARG A 150 -18.79 -26.33 8.07
N ALA A 151 -17.93 -26.62 7.09
CA ALA A 151 -17.29 -27.93 6.94
C ALA A 151 -16.03 -28.06 7.80
N GLY A 152 -15.69 -27.02 8.58
CA GLY A 152 -14.47 -26.97 9.40
C GLY A 152 -13.21 -26.63 8.64
N ASN A 153 -13.30 -26.25 7.36
CA ASN A 153 -12.13 -25.77 6.62
C ASN A 153 -11.74 -24.38 7.09
N THR A 154 -10.45 -24.17 7.27
CA THR A 154 -9.89 -22.85 7.59
C THR A 154 -9.44 -22.14 6.33
N TRP A 155 -9.76 -20.86 6.23
CA TRP A 155 -9.44 -19.99 5.08
C TRP A 155 -8.53 -18.86 5.50
N VAL A 156 -7.50 -18.60 4.73
CA VAL A 156 -6.72 -17.38 4.84
C VAL A 156 -7.34 -16.34 3.91
N VAL A 157 -7.81 -15.24 4.48
CA VAL A 157 -8.56 -14.25 3.72
C VAL A 157 -7.61 -13.12 3.30
N PHE A 158 -7.66 -12.77 2.02
CA PHE A 158 -6.93 -11.64 1.45
C PHE A 158 -7.91 -10.60 0.93
N ASP A 159 -7.67 -9.36 1.32
CA ASP A 159 -8.40 -8.21 0.80
C ASP A 159 -7.65 -7.59 -0.36
N LEU A 160 -8.36 -7.38 -1.46
CA LEU A 160 -7.86 -6.72 -2.65
C LEU A 160 -8.73 -5.48 -2.88
N ASP A 161 -8.17 -4.32 -2.55
CA ASP A 161 -8.83 -3.02 -2.69
C ASP A 161 -8.20 -2.22 -3.81
N GLY A 162 -8.99 -1.94 -4.82
CA GLY A 162 -8.59 -1.16 -5.99
C GLY A 162 -9.07 0.28 -5.89
N THR A 163 -8.15 1.22 -5.79
CA THR A 163 -8.44 2.64 -5.68
C THR A 163 -8.00 3.41 -6.94
N ARG A 164 -8.80 4.39 -7.35
CA ARG A 164 -8.41 5.37 -8.37
C ARG A 164 -7.95 6.64 -7.70
N GLU A 165 -6.75 7.08 -8.04
CA GLU A 165 -6.16 8.30 -7.50
C GLU A 165 -6.05 9.36 -8.59
N ALA A 166 -6.53 10.58 -8.31
CA ALA A 166 -6.26 11.70 -9.19
C ALA A 166 -4.79 12.11 -9.05
N ALA A 167 -4.08 12.12 -10.16
CA ALA A 167 -2.72 12.63 -10.17
C ALA A 167 -2.76 14.17 -10.19
N ARG A 168 -2.10 14.80 -9.23
CA ARG A 168 -1.85 16.24 -9.27
C ARG A 168 -0.72 16.49 -10.26
N GLN A 169 -1.07 16.97 -11.44
CA GLN A 169 -0.10 17.51 -12.36
C GLN A 169 -0.19 19.04 -12.35
N ARG A 170 0.95 19.71 -12.28
CA ARG A 170 0.99 21.14 -12.60
C ARG A 170 0.58 21.29 -14.06
N ALA A 171 -0.38 22.17 -14.30
CA ALA A 171 -0.66 22.63 -15.65
C ALA A 171 0.66 23.12 -16.25
N LEU A 172 1.07 22.52 -17.36
CA LEU A 172 2.19 23.07 -18.13
C LEU A 172 1.72 24.38 -18.77
N PRO A 173 2.58 25.41 -18.85
CA PRO A 173 2.25 26.57 -19.64
C PRO A 173 1.90 26.09 -21.05
N GLN A 174 0.73 26.45 -21.52
CA GLN A 174 0.32 26.18 -22.88
C GLN A 174 1.08 27.12 -23.80
N SER A 175 1.84 26.58 -24.72
CA SER A 175 2.39 27.29 -25.86
C SER A 175 1.98 26.56 -27.13
N GLU A 176 1.88 27.25 -28.24
CA GLU A 176 1.53 26.65 -29.54
C GLU A 176 2.52 25.53 -29.95
N GLU A 177 3.74 25.54 -29.43
CA GLU A 177 4.81 24.59 -29.70
C GLU A 177 4.81 23.38 -28.76
N LEU A 178 4.11 23.44 -27.63
CA LEU A 178 4.02 22.35 -26.65
C LEU A 178 2.67 21.67 -26.81
N PRO A 179 2.65 20.43 -27.29
CA PRO A 179 1.41 19.66 -27.32
C PRO A 179 0.84 19.57 -25.90
N PRO A 180 -0.50 19.68 -25.73
CA PRO A 180 -1.13 19.64 -24.43
C PRO A 180 -0.65 18.42 -23.66
N ALA A 181 -0.32 18.60 -22.41
CA ALA A 181 0.04 17.70 -21.30
C ALA A 181 0.34 16.21 -21.57
N PHE A 182 0.30 15.76 -22.81
CA PHE A 182 0.39 14.38 -23.27
C PHE A 182 1.70 13.69 -22.87
N ARG A 183 2.80 14.41 -22.75
CA ARG A 183 4.12 13.84 -22.48
C ARG A 183 4.35 13.35 -21.05
N ARG A 184 3.52 13.76 -20.09
CA ARG A 184 3.63 13.32 -18.69
C ARG A 184 2.64 12.22 -18.33
N LEU A 185 1.71 11.93 -19.24
CA LEU A 185 0.61 11.01 -18.98
C LEU A 185 0.99 9.55 -19.21
N ASP A 186 1.96 9.26 -20.08
CA ASP A 186 2.12 7.92 -20.62
C ASP A 186 2.77 6.90 -19.70
N GLU A 187 3.60 7.33 -18.75
CA GLU A 187 4.34 6.38 -17.89
C GLU A 187 3.65 6.10 -16.55
N VAL A 188 2.98 7.09 -15.96
CA VAL A 188 2.46 6.98 -14.59
C VAL A 188 0.96 7.19 -14.49
N CYS A 189 0.37 7.97 -15.39
CA CYS A 189 -1.04 8.36 -15.35
C CYS A 189 -1.66 8.33 -16.74
N ALA A 190 -2.97 8.22 -16.83
CA ALA A 190 -3.73 8.39 -18.07
C ALA A 190 -5.02 9.16 -17.82
N PRO A 191 -5.62 9.75 -18.88
CA PRO A 191 -6.92 10.36 -18.76
C PRO A 191 -7.95 9.39 -18.19
N GLY A 192 -8.76 9.87 -17.23
CA GLY A 192 -9.73 9.01 -16.58
C GLY A 192 -10.77 9.81 -15.83
N TYR A 193 -11.58 9.12 -15.05
CA TYR A 193 -12.69 9.68 -14.30
C TYR A 193 -12.66 9.22 -12.85
N LYS A 194 -12.58 10.18 -11.93
CA LYS A 194 -12.61 9.90 -10.48
C LYS A 194 -13.89 10.46 -9.83
N GLY A 195 -14.94 10.73 -10.54
CA GLY A 195 -16.19 11.16 -9.95
C GLY A 195 -16.82 12.40 -10.63
N ARG A 196 -16.38 13.63 -10.34
CA ARG A 196 -17.12 14.82 -10.75
C ARG A 196 -16.59 15.56 -11.98
N LYS A 197 -15.33 15.33 -12.38
CA LYS A 197 -14.71 16.06 -13.49
C LYS A 197 -14.25 15.12 -14.58
N ARG A 198 -14.71 15.34 -15.80
CA ARG A 198 -14.17 14.68 -17.00
C ARG A 198 -12.76 15.22 -17.29
N GLY A 199 -11.89 14.40 -17.86
CA GLY A 199 -10.53 14.79 -18.25
C GLY A 199 -9.54 14.87 -17.08
N GLN A 200 -9.86 14.33 -15.93
CA GLN A 200 -8.86 14.15 -14.86
C GLN A 200 -7.81 13.13 -15.29
N VAL A 201 -6.59 13.39 -14.89
CA VAL A 201 -5.50 12.44 -15.01
C VAL A 201 -5.54 11.54 -13.80
N VAL A 202 -5.61 10.23 -14.00
CA VAL A 202 -5.79 9.23 -12.95
C VAL A 202 -4.73 8.15 -13.06
N ARG A 203 -4.41 7.58 -11.94
CA ARG A 203 -3.74 6.29 -11.80
C ARG A 203 -4.59 5.36 -10.97
N THR A 204 -4.35 4.08 -11.13
CA THR A 204 -4.95 3.05 -10.30
C THR A 204 -3.95 2.55 -9.26
N ARG A 205 -4.45 2.03 -8.17
CA ARG A 205 -3.67 1.36 -7.13
C ARG A 205 -4.50 0.24 -6.53
N THR A 206 -3.96 -0.97 -6.57
CA THR A 206 -4.52 -2.12 -5.87
C THR A 206 -3.66 -2.43 -4.65
N VAL A 207 -4.25 -2.45 -3.48
CA VAL A 207 -3.62 -2.83 -2.23
C VAL A 207 -4.04 -4.24 -1.87
N ILE A 208 -3.09 -5.05 -1.43
CA ILE A 208 -3.33 -6.42 -0.99
C ILE A 208 -2.87 -6.58 0.44
N SER A 209 -3.77 -7.07 1.27
CA SER A 209 -3.50 -7.36 2.66
C SER A 209 -4.12 -8.69 3.10
N GLN A 210 -3.48 -9.36 4.03
CA GLN A 210 -4.07 -10.47 4.75
C GLN A 210 -5.04 -9.91 5.79
N ALA A 211 -6.31 -10.33 5.72
CA ALA A 211 -7.40 -9.67 6.42
C ALA A 211 -7.38 -9.80 7.94
N HIS A 212 -6.81 -10.88 8.47
CA HIS A 212 -6.84 -11.17 9.91
C HIS A 212 -5.66 -10.59 10.67
N SER A 213 -4.47 -10.65 10.06
CA SER A 213 -3.23 -10.11 10.66
C SER A 213 -2.91 -8.69 10.22
N PHE A 214 -3.71 -8.13 9.29
CA PHE A 214 -3.48 -6.83 8.67
C PHE A 214 -2.10 -6.71 7.98
N GLN A 215 -1.50 -7.86 7.62
CA GLN A 215 -0.22 -7.88 6.93
C GLN A 215 -0.39 -7.37 5.51
N TRP A 216 0.39 -6.35 5.18
CA TRP A 216 0.42 -5.77 3.85
C TRP A 216 1.34 -6.59 2.94
N LEU A 217 0.80 -7.15 1.85
CA LEU A 217 1.54 -7.94 0.87
C LEU A 217 2.08 -7.09 -0.27
N GLY A 218 1.46 -5.98 -0.55
CA GLY A 218 1.92 -5.09 -1.62
C GLY A 218 0.89 -4.06 -2.04
N SER A 219 1.39 -3.04 -2.74
CA SER A 219 0.60 -2.08 -3.51
C SER A 219 1.09 -2.10 -4.95
N PHE A 220 0.18 -2.28 -5.86
CA PHE A 220 0.43 -2.36 -7.29
C PHE A 220 -0.29 -1.21 -7.98
N GLY A 221 0.39 -0.48 -8.82
CA GLY A 221 -0.17 0.69 -9.48
C GLY A 221 -0.01 0.63 -10.99
N ASN A 222 -0.96 1.23 -11.69
CA ASN A 222 -0.92 1.38 -13.12
C ASN A 222 -1.50 2.73 -13.55
N LYS A 223 -1.23 3.09 -14.78
CA LYS A 223 -1.74 4.32 -15.38
C LYS A 223 -3.20 4.18 -15.82
N GLY A 224 -3.99 5.18 -15.51
CA GLY A 224 -5.32 5.34 -16.09
C GLY A 224 -6.45 4.53 -15.49
N ASN A 225 -7.49 4.42 -16.27
CA ASN A 225 -8.68 3.65 -15.95
C ASN A 225 -8.64 2.32 -16.66
N GLY A 226 -8.70 1.22 -15.93
CA GLY A 226 -9.03 -0.08 -16.53
C GLY A 226 -7.93 -1.11 -16.63
N ARG A 227 -6.74 -0.87 -16.08
CA ARG A 227 -5.67 -1.89 -16.05
C ARG A 227 -5.59 -2.66 -14.73
N TYR A 228 -6.65 -2.68 -13.95
CA TYR A 228 -6.74 -3.45 -12.71
C TYR A 228 -6.38 -4.93 -12.86
N ARG A 229 -6.54 -5.46 -14.06
CA ARG A 229 -6.22 -6.86 -14.33
C ARG A 229 -4.71 -7.14 -14.23
N GLU A 230 -3.86 -6.22 -14.66
CA GLU A 230 -2.40 -6.35 -14.50
C GLU A 230 -2.01 -6.25 -13.02
N GLU A 231 -2.56 -5.27 -12.29
CA GLU A 231 -2.37 -5.13 -10.85
C GLU A 231 -2.86 -6.35 -10.08
N LEU A 232 -4.01 -6.89 -10.47
CA LEU A 232 -4.55 -8.11 -9.90
C LEU A 232 -3.59 -9.29 -10.07
N ARG A 233 -3.04 -9.50 -11.28
CA ARG A 233 -2.09 -10.58 -11.55
C ARG A 233 -0.81 -10.47 -10.72
N GLN A 234 -0.27 -9.26 -10.59
CA GLN A 234 0.86 -8.99 -9.71
C GLN A 234 0.51 -9.31 -8.25
N GLY A 235 -0.67 -8.92 -7.82
CA GLY A 235 -1.18 -9.22 -6.50
C GLY A 235 -1.40 -10.70 -6.24
N LEU A 236 -1.96 -11.43 -7.20
CA LEU A 236 -2.11 -12.88 -7.10
C LEU A 236 -0.74 -13.59 -7.01
N SER A 237 0.26 -13.08 -7.72
CA SER A 237 1.65 -13.57 -7.56
C SER A 237 2.18 -13.35 -6.15
N ALA A 238 1.93 -12.19 -5.53
CA ALA A 238 2.32 -11.92 -4.15
C ALA A 238 1.59 -12.85 -3.15
N ILE A 239 0.29 -13.09 -3.36
CA ILE A 239 -0.50 -14.03 -2.55
C ILE A 239 0.05 -15.46 -2.71
N THR A 240 0.35 -15.89 -3.93
CA THR A 240 0.92 -17.22 -4.18
C THR A 240 2.26 -17.39 -3.47
N ARG A 241 3.14 -16.38 -3.52
CA ARG A 241 4.40 -16.38 -2.77
C ARG A 241 4.17 -16.49 -1.26
N TYR A 242 3.19 -15.74 -0.74
CA TYR A 242 2.80 -15.80 0.67
C TYR A 242 2.35 -17.22 1.07
N LEU A 243 1.43 -17.80 0.30
CA LEU A 243 0.95 -19.16 0.56
C LEU A 243 2.07 -20.20 0.50
N THR A 244 2.96 -20.09 -0.50
CA THR A 244 4.12 -21.00 -0.63
C THR A 244 5.08 -20.88 0.54
N ALA A 245 5.44 -19.67 0.95
CA ALA A 245 6.35 -19.44 2.08
C ALA A 245 5.79 -20.01 3.40
N HIS A 246 4.47 -19.99 3.55
CA HIS A 246 3.80 -20.53 4.74
C HIS A 246 3.26 -21.97 4.56
N GLN A 247 3.64 -22.65 3.48
CA GLN A 247 3.25 -24.02 3.18
C GLN A 247 1.72 -24.24 3.15
N LEU A 248 0.99 -23.22 2.71
CA LEU A 248 -0.46 -23.22 2.59
C LEU A 248 -0.88 -23.55 1.16
N PRO A 249 -1.83 -24.48 0.94
CA PRO A 249 -2.32 -24.74 -0.40
C PRO A 249 -3.16 -23.57 -0.93
N GLN A 250 -3.10 -23.31 -2.24
CA GLN A 250 -3.83 -22.22 -2.90
C GLN A 250 -5.35 -22.29 -2.64
N GLY A 251 -5.90 -23.50 -2.57
CA GLY A 251 -7.32 -23.72 -2.26
C GLY A 251 -7.75 -23.30 -0.86
N ARG A 252 -6.82 -22.87 0.00
CA ARG A 252 -7.13 -22.28 1.32
C ARG A 252 -7.18 -20.75 1.30
N ALA A 253 -6.90 -20.12 0.18
CA ALA A 253 -7.01 -18.68 0.04
C ALA A 253 -8.43 -18.28 -0.36
N LEU A 254 -9.02 -17.35 0.40
CA LEU A 254 -10.27 -16.68 0.05
C LEU A 254 -9.97 -15.23 -0.27
N LEU A 255 -10.22 -14.82 -1.51
CA LEU A 255 -10.00 -13.46 -1.98
C LEU A 255 -11.29 -12.64 -1.84
N ARG A 256 -11.23 -11.50 -1.16
CA ARG A 256 -12.33 -10.53 -1.11
C ARG A 256 -11.99 -9.35 -2.02
N LEU A 257 -12.82 -9.11 -3.01
CA LEU A 257 -12.64 -8.06 -4.00
C LEU A 257 -13.89 -7.19 -4.09
N ASP A 258 -13.69 -5.90 -4.35
CA ASP A 258 -14.81 -5.00 -4.60
C ASP A 258 -15.45 -5.23 -5.98
N GLY A 259 -16.56 -4.53 -6.25
CA GLY A 259 -17.30 -4.68 -7.52
C GLY A 259 -16.54 -4.26 -8.77
N GLN A 260 -15.39 -3.58 -8.69
CA GLN A 260 -14.61 -3.25 -9.89
C GLN A 260 -13.99 -4.48 -10.55
N TYR A 261 -13.79 -5.56 -9.79
CA TYR A 261 -13.22 -6.83 -10.24
C TYR A 261 -14.28 -7.82 -10.76
N GLY A 262 -15.56 -7.48 -10.73
CA GLY A 262 -16.67 -8.37 -11.10
C GLY A 262 -16.91 -8.51 -12.61
N THR A 263 -15.85 -8.55 -13.45
CA THR A 263 -15.96 -8.79 -14.91
C THR A 263 -15.53 -10.20 -15.26
N GLY A 264 -16.09 -10.79 -16.31
CA GLY A 264 -15.76 -12.17 -16.74
C GLY A 264 -14.28 -12.40 -16.96
N ALA A 265 -13.56 -11.44 -17.55
CA ALA A 265 -12.12 -11.54 -17.79
C ALA A 265 -11.31 -11.57 -16.47
N VAL A 266 -11.76 -10.84 -15.45
CA VAL A 266 -11.12 -10.85 -14.12
C VAL A 266 -11.43 -12.15 -13.41
N LEU A 267 -12.66 -12.64 -13.49
CA LEU A 267 -13.04 -13.93 -12.88
C LEU A 267 -12.23 -15.09 -13.46
N ALA A 268 -11.87 -15.01 -14.73
CA ALA A 268 -10.96 -16.00 -15.35
C ALA A 268 -9.54 -15.94 -14.77
N ASP A 269 -9.05 -14.75 -14.43
CA ASP A 269 -7.72 -14.60 -13.77
C ASP A 269 -7.73 -15.11 -12.32
N LEU A 270 -8.90 -15.19 -11.68
CA LEU A 270 -9.08 -15.73 -10.32
C LEU A 270 -9.21 -17.25 -10.28
N ALA A 271 -9.15 -17.92 -11.43
CA ALA A 271 -9.26 -19.38 -11.51
C ALA A 271 -8.23 -20.08 -10.59
N GLY A 272 -8.71 -20.99 -9.75
CA GLY A 272 -7.89 -21.69 -8.75
C GLY A 272 -7.87 -21.05 -7.36
N PHE A 273 -8.47 -19.89 -7.17
CA PHE A 273 -8.72 -19.28 -5.87
C PHE A 273 -10.22 -19.30 -5.54
N ALA A 274 -10.56 -19.46 -4.27
CA ALA A 274 -11.89 -19.10 -3.82
C ALA A 274 -11.98 -17.56 -3.72
N PHE A 275 -13.11 -16.99 -4.14
CA PHE A 275 -13.26 -15.53 -4.08
C PHE A 275 -14.70 -15.10 -3.82
N VAL A 276 -14.82 -13.88 -3.28
CA VAL A 276 -16.08 -13.17 -3.12
C VAL A 276 -15.93 -11.80 -3.77
N THR A 277 -16.80 -11.48 -4.73
CA THR A 277 -16.85 -10.17 -5.38
C THR A 277 -18.28 -9.83 -5.74
N ARG A 278 -18.53 -8.54 -5.99
CA ARG A 278 -19.80 -8.09 -6.54
C ARG A 278 -19.73 -8.12 -8.07
N GLY A 279 -20.58 -8.92 -8.70
CA GLY A 279 -20.73 -8.93 -10.16
C GLY A 279 -21.15 -7.57 -10.71
N LYS A 280 -20.62 -7.21 -11.87
CA LYS A 280 -21.02 -6.01 -12.62
C LYS A 280 -21.99 -6.33 -13.76
N GLU A 281 -21.92 -7.54 -14.26
CA GLU A 281 -22.70 -8.01 -15.39
C GLU A 281 -23.91 -8.75 -14.86
N TYR A 282 -25.05 -8.07 -14.80
CA TYR A 282 -26.30 -8.66 -14.31
C TYR A 282 -26.83 -9.79 -15.23
N THR A 283 -26.41 -9.81 -16.49
CA THR A 283 -26.68 -10.92 -17.42
C THR A 283 -26.12 -12.26 -16.96
N ALA A 284 -25.15 -12.26 -16.04
CA ALA A 284 -24.70 -13.49 -15.40
C ALA A 284 -25.82 -14.20 -14.63
N LEU A 285 -26.82 -13.46 -14.17
CA LEU A 285 -27.99 -14.02 -13.49
C LEU A 285 -28.86 -14.86 -14.43
N ASP A 286 -28.83 -14.59 -15.74
CA ASP A 286 -29.59 -15.32 -16.76
C ASP A 286 -28.88 -16.63 -17.16
N HIS A 287 -27.67 -16.86 -16.70
CA HIS A 287 -26.94 -18.10 -17.00
C HIS A 287 -27.61 -19.31 -16.39
N PRO A 288 -27.83 -20.40 -17.15
CA PRO A 288 -28.60 -21.57 -16.69
C PRO A 288 -28.13 -22.17 -15.37
N LEU A 289 -26.82 -22.23 -15.13
CA LEU A 289 -26.27 -22.74 -13.85
C LEU A 289 -26.60 -21.80 -12.67
N VAL A 290 -26.62 -20.51 -12.91
CA VAL A 290 -26.99 -19.51 -11.87
C VAL A 290 -28.48 -19.62 -11.57
N GLN A 291 -29.33 -19.71 -12.61
CA GLN A 291 -30.74 -19.92 -12.46
C GLN A 291 -31.06 -21.23 -11.72
N ALA A 292 -30.41 -22.32 -12.10
CA ALA A 292 -30.57 -23.59 -11.40
C ALA A 292 -30.22 -23.46 -9.89
N ARG A 293 -29.17 -22.73 -9.56
CA ARG A 293 -28.78 -22.50 -8.15
C ARG A 293 -29.77 -21.60 -7.41
N LEU A 294 -30.31 -20.57 -8.07
CA LEU A 294 -31.32 -19.67 -7.47
C LEU A 294 -32.63 -20.35 -7.15
N HIS A 295 -32.96 -21.43 -7.86
CA HIS A 295 -34.17 -22.24 -7.59
C HIS A 295 -33.98 -23.23 -6.42
N LEU A 296 -32.76 -23.44 -5.94
CA LEU A 296 -32.52 -24.26 -4.75
C LEU A 296 -32.77 -23.45 -3.48
N PRO A 297 -33.21 -24.10 -2.38
CA PRO A 297 -33.27 -23.45 -1.10
C PRO A 297 -31.96 -22.77 -0.72
N PRO A 298 -31.98 -21.60 -0.08
CA PRO A 298 -30.76 -20.96 0.37
C PRO A 298 -30.07 -21.83 1.45
N ASP A 299 -28.77 -21.94 1.39
CA ASP A 299 -27.98 -22.65 2.40
C ASP A 299 -28.08 -21.96 3.76
N GLN A 300 -28.34 -20.66 3.71
CA GLN A 300 -28.51 -19.82 4.89
C GLN A 300 -29.50 -18.70 4.60
N PHE A 301 -30.43 -18.50 5.49
CA PHE A 301 -31.38 -17.39 5.45
C PHE A 301 -31.12 -16.45 6.63
N GLN A 302 -30.97 -15.17 6.35
CA GLN A 302 -30.93 -14.12 7.36
C GLN A 302 -31.91 -13.02 6.99
N GLN A 303 -32.96 -12.89 7.79
CA GLN A 303 -33.87 -11.76 7.64
C GLN A 303 -33.20 -10.49 8.17
N ARG A 304 -33.12 -9.48 7.32
CA ARG A 304 -32.65 -8.14 7.73
C ARG A 304 -33.85 -7.19 7.64
N THR A 305 -34.05 -6.43 8.70
CA THR A 305 -34.97 -5.30 8.65
C THR A 305 -34.42 -4.28 7.66
N ALA A 306 -35.24 -3.87 6.69
CA ALA A 306 -34.88 -2.80 5.79
C ALA A 306 -34.50 -1.56 6.63
N LYS A 307 -33.40 -0.91 6.30
CA LYS A 307 -33.13 0.40 6.89
C LYS A 307 -34.23 1.34 6.42
N PRO A 308 -34.84 2.12 7.33
CA PRO A 308 -35.78 3.14 6.90
C PRO A 308 -35.09 4.03 5.86
N ASP A 309 -35.84 4.31 4.78
CA ASP A 309 -35.33 5.17 3.71
C ASP A 309 -34.79 6.46 4.33
N ARG A 310 -33.57 6.77 4.00
CA ARG A 310 -33.00 8.07 4.36
C ARG A 310 -33.74 9.12 3.54
N PRO A 311 -34.25 10.20 4.17
CA PRO A 311 -34.89 11.29 3.47
C PRO A 311 -33.96 11.98 2.47
#